data_36eb9f580f12c483d9cb15d08eed6c6f
#
_entry.id   36eb9f580f12c483d9cb15d08eed6c6f
#
_cell.length_a   1.000
_cell.length_b   1.000
_cell.length_c   1.000
_cell.angle_alpha   90.00
_cell.angle_beta   90.00
_cell.angle_gamma   90.00
#
_symmetry.space_group_name_H-M   'P 1'
#
loop_
_entity.id
_entity.type
_entity.pdbx_description
1 polymer ?
#
loop_
_entity_poly.entity_id
_entity_poly.type
_entity_poly.pdbx_seq_one_letter_code
_entity_poly.pdbx_strand_id
1 'polypeptide(L)'
;MNFKNYSLPSIKSIKPTDQIFKTRIEACYNATIPSSLKQCKDTGRIDAFKLDWKPGMDKQPHIFWDSDLAKVLEGVANILAIYPDAELEKEYDEIVKLIASAQQADGYLNTFFTAVKPEERWANLFDCHELYCAGHMIEAGVAAYELLGKTE
;
A
#
# COMPACT_ATOMS: atom_id res chain seq x y z
N MET A 1 -5.96 -21.53 31.58
CA MET A 1 -5.62 -20.10 31.63
C MET A 1 -6.59 -19.37 30.69
N ASN A 2 -7.46 -18.51 31.24
CA ASN A 2 -8.30 -17.65 30.41
C ASN A 2 -7.42 -16.51 29.91
N PHE A 3 -7.00 -16.55 28.65
CA PHE A 3 -6.46 -15.38 28.00
C PHE A 3 -7.61 -14.37 27.87
N LYS A 4 -7.60 -13.33 28.68
CA LYS A 4 -8.48 -12.18 28.47
C LYS A 4 -8.19 -11.67 27.08
N ASN A 5 -9.23 -11.49 26.28
CA ASN A 5 -9.12 -10.86 24.96
C ASN A 5 -8.59 -9.43 25.16
N TYR A 6 -7.33 -9.24 24.90
CA TYR A 6 -6.74 -7.90 24.81
C TYR A 6 -7.03 -7.38 23.40
N SER A 7 -7.78 -6.29 23.29
CA SER A 7 -7.92 -5.54 22.04
C SER A 7 -7.00 -4.32 22.11
N LEU A 8 -6.28 -4.08 21.05
CA LEU A 8 -5.53 -2.82 20.89
C LEU A 8 -6.54 -1.68 20.68
N PRO A 9 -6.30 -0.50 21.27
CA PRO A 9 -7.11 0.66 20.96
C PRO A 9 -6.94 1.05 19.48
N SER A 10 -8.03 1.45 18.82
CA SER A 10 -7.93 2.00 17.47
C SER A 10 -7.08 3.27 17.48
N ILE A 11 -6.25 3.47 16.46
CA ILE A 11 -5.46 4.69 16.27
C ILE A 11 -6.34 5.95 16.28
N LYS A 12 -7.59 5.84 15.85
CA LYS A 12 -8.59 6.93 15.90
C LYS A 12 -8.90 7.41 17.33
N SER A 13 -8.70 6.54 18.33
CA SER A 13 -8.93 6.88 19.74
C SER A 13 -7.70 7.46 20.43
N ILE A 14 -6.53 7.44 19.75
CA ILE A 14 -5.27 7.91 20.30
C ILE A 14 -5.09 9.38 19.93
N LYS A 15 -4.91 10.24 20.92
CA LYS A 15 -4.62 11.66 20.73
C LYS A 15 -3.24 11.98 21.30
N PRO A 16 -2.22 12.18 20.46
CA PRO A 16 -0.91 12.62 20.93
C PRO A 16 -1.03 13.97 21.65
N THR A 17 -0.53 14.05 22.87
CA THR A 17 -0.59 15.29 23.66
C THR A 17 0.75 16.04 23.69
N ASP A 18 1.85 15.33 23.45
CA ASP A 18 3.18 15.93 23.41
C ASP A 18 3.52 16.54 22.03
N GLN A 19 4.43 17.51 22.05
CA GLN A 19 4.79 18.26 20.85
C GLN A 19 5.61 17.42 19.86
N ILE A 20 6.38 16.45 20.32
CA ILE A 20 7.25 15.65 19.45
C ILE A 20 6.42 14.83 18.50
N PHE A 21 5.45 14.04 19.01
CA PHE A 21 4.59 13.22 18.16
C PHE A 21 3.66 14.07 17.29
N LYS A 22 3.10 15.17 17.81
CA LYS A 22 2.31 16.09 16.99
C LYS A 22 3.08 16.59 15.78
N THR A 23 4.28 17.13 16.00
CA THR A 23 5.13 17.62 14.90
C THR A 23 5.48 16.53 13.90
N ARG A 24 5.72 15.29 14.35
CA ARG A 24 6.01 14.16 13.46
C ARG A 24 4.80 13.75 12.62
N ILE A 25 3.62 13.68 13.21
CA ILE A 25 2.39 13.35 12.50
C ILE A 25 2.04 14.45 11.48
N GLU A 26 2.17 15.73 11.87
CA GLU A 26 2.00 16.86 10.96
C GLU A 26 2.99 16.81 9.78
N ALA A 27 4.24 16.46 10.03
CA ALA A 27 5.24 16.27 8.98
C ALA A 27 4.91 15.09 8.06
N CYS A 28 4.36 14.00 8.60
CA CYS A 28 3.87 12.87 7.80
C CYS A 28 2.75 13.30 6.86
N TYR A 29 1.75 14.03 7.37
CA TYR A 29 0.63 14.52 6.57
C TYR A 29 1.08 15.54 5.51
N ASN A 30 1.82 16.58 5.92
CA ASN A 30 2.12 17.72 5.04
C ASN A 30 3.28 17.47 4.07
N ALA A 31 4.17 16.52 4.33
CA ALA A 31 5.39 16.32 3.55
C ALA A 31 5.64 14.86 3.16
N THR A 32 5.64 13.93 4.13
CA THR A 32 6.07 12.55 3.85
C THR A 32 5.10 11.85 2.90
N ILE A 33 3.80 11.85 3.20
CA ILE A 33 2.80 11.19 2.36
C ILE A 33 2.74 11.79 0.95
N PRO A 34 2.62 13.12 0.76
CA PRO A 34 2.63 13.70 -0.60
C PRO A 34 3.91 13.38 -1.38
N SER A 35 5.07 13.43 -0.71
CA SER A 35 6.34 13.09 -1.35
C SER A 35 6.43 11.62 -1.74
N SER A 36 5.97 10.71 -0.88
CA SER A 36 6.01 9.27 -1.15
C SER A 36 5.05 8.88 -2.28
N LEU A 37 3.82 9.41 -2.31
CA LEU A 37 2.88 9.21 -3.42
C LEU A 37 3.44 9.74 -4.72
N LYS A 38 4.02 10.96 -4.70
CA LYS A 38 4.70 11.53 -5.87
C LYS A 38 5.83 10.62 -6.37
N GLN A 39 6.67 10.10 -5.47
CA GLN A 39 7.75 9.18 -5.85
C GLN A 39 7.18 7.89 -6.46
N CYS A 40 6.15 7.28 -5.89
CA CYS A 40 5.51 6.09 -6.45
C CYS A 40 4.96 6.36 -7.88
N LYS A 41 4.40 7.55 -8.11
CA LYS A 41 3.91 7.97 -9.43
C LYS A 41 5.06 8.21 -10.41
N ASP A 42 6.03 9.03 -10.04
CA ASP A 42 7.14 9.44 -10.93
C ASP A 42 8.02 8.24 -11.34
N THR A 43 8.17 7.26 -10.45
CA THR A 43 9.00 6.07 -10.69
C THR A 43 8.25 4.92 -11.35
N GLY A 44 6.93 5.02 -11.55
CA GLY A 44 6.13 4.00 -12.23
C GLY A 44 5.56 2.90 -11.32
N ARG A 45 5.72 2.99 -9.99
CA ARG A 45 5.19 2.00 -9.05
C ARG A 45 3.66 1.89 -9.09
N ILE A 46 2.98 3.02 -9.27
CA ILE A 46 1.52 3.04 -9.46
C ILE A 46 1.16 2.49 -10.84
N ASP A 47 1.82 2.97 -11.89
CA ASP A 47 1.54 2.56 -13.27
C ASP A 47 1.83 1.07 -13.53
N ALA A 48 2.70 0.44 -12.75
CA ALA A 48 2.97 -1.00 -12.85
C ALA A 48 1.70 -1.86 -12.73
N PHE A 49 0.70 -1.41 -11.97
CA PHE A 49 -0.58 -2.10 -11.81
C PHE A 49 -1.50 -2.03 -13.04
N LYS A 50 -1.13 -1.27 -14.09
CA LYS A 50 -1.80 -1.34 -15.39
C LYS A 50 -1.47 -2.64 -16.14
N LEU A 51 -0.39 -3.32 -15.76
CA LEU A 51 0.11 -4.58 -16.35
C LEU A 51 0.38 -4.50 -17.86
N ASP A 52 0.63 -3.31 -18.37
CA ASP A 52 0.81 -3.02 -19.80
C ASP A 52 2.29 -2.89 -20.23
N TRP A 53 3.22 -3.05 -19.29
CA TRP A 53 4.64 -3.00 -19.57
C TRP A 53 5.08 -4.11 -20.55
N LYS A 54 5.97 -3.76 -21.49
CA LYS A 54 6.56 -4.68 -22.49
C LYS A 54 8.06 -4.42 -22.62
N PRO A 55 8.85 -5.45 -23.01
CA PRO A 55 10.27 -5.28 -23.26
C PRO A 55 10.56 -4.09 -24.19
N GLY A 56 11.48 -3.22 -23.74
CA GLY A 56 11.84 -1.97 -24.45
C GLY A 56 11.11 -0.72 -23.96
N MET A 57 10.11 -0.85 -23.11
CA MET A 57 9.51 0.28 -22.42
C MET A 57 10.34 0.68 -21.19
N ASP A 58 10.28 1.97 -20.84
CA ASP A 58 10.85 2.48 -19.60
C ASP A 58 10.09 1.96 -18.36
N LYS A 59 10.69 2.12 -17.19
CA LYS A 59 10.08 1.81 -15.89
C LYS A 59 9.57 0.37 -15.80
N GLN A 60 10.44 -0.59 -16.14
CA GLN A 60 10.14 -2.00 -15.93
C GLN A 60 9.78 -2.25 -14.46
N PRO A 61 8.63 -2.88 -14.17
CA PRO A 61 8.30 -3.29 -12.80
C PRO A 61 9.42 -4.09 -12.15
N HIS A 62 9.61 -3.93 -10.85
CA HIS A 62 10.62 -4.63 -10.07
C HIS A 62 9.95 -5.46 -8.98
N ILE A 63 10.62 -6.54 -8.56
CA ILE A 63 10.09 -7.50 -7.58
C ILE A 63 9.64 -6.88 -6.24
N PHE A 64 10.08 -5.66 -5.90
CA PHE A 64 9.71 -4.98 -4.65
C PHE A 64 8.62 -3.90 -4.82
N TRP A 65 8.31 -3.48 -6.03
CA TRP A 65 7.49 -2.27 -6.24
C TRP A 65 6.11 -2.35 -5.60
N ASP A 66 5.50 -3.52 -5.62
CA ASP A 66 4.18 -3.72 -5.04
C ASP A 66 4.20 -3.46 -3.52
N SER A 67 5.24 -3.95 -2.83
CA SER A 67 5.39 -3.71 -1.39
C SER A 67 5.71 -2.25 -1.05
N ASP A 68 6.42 -1.53 -1.94
CA ASP A 68 6.70 -0.11 -1.73
C ASP A 68 5.40 0.70 -1.76
N LEU A 69 4.54 0.46 -2.75
CA LEU A 69 3.25 1.13 -2.85
C LEU A 69 2.32 0.73 -1.68
N ALA A 70 2.26 -0.55 -1.33
CA ALA A 70 1.44 -1.04 -0.23
C ALA A 70 1.76 -0.34 1.10
N LYS A 71 3.05 -0.19 1.44
CA LYS A 71 3.49 0.52 2.66
C LYS A 71 3.08 2.00 2.64
N VAL A 72 3.15 2.64 1.47
CA VAL A 72 2.70 4.03 1.34
C VAL A 72 1.19 4.12 1.55
N LEU A 73 0.40 3.20 0.98
CA LEU A 73 -1.06 3.17 1.17
C LEU A 73 -1.46 2.89 2.62
N GLU A 74 -0.78 1.99 3.31
CA GLU A 74 -0.97 1.79 4.75
C GLU A 74 -0.72 3.10 5.52
N GLY A 75 0.37 3.81 5.19
CA GLY A 75 0.67 5.12 5.75
C GLY A 75 -0.41 6.16 5.46
N VAL A 76 -0.96 6.19 4.25
CA VAL A 76 -2.08 7.07 3.86
C VAL A 76 -3.32 6.77 4.67
N ALA A 77 -3.69 5.49 4.83
CA ALA A 77 -4.84 5.09 5.63
C ALA A 77 -4.72 5.54 7.09
N ASN A 78 -3.52 5.40 7.67
CA ASN A 78 -3.22 5.88 9.02
C ASN A 78 -3.34 7.40 9.15
N ILE A 79 -2.85 8.16 8.17
CA ILE A 79 -2.94 9.63 8.18
C ILE A 79 -4.37 10.09 7.98
N LEU A 80 -5.13 9.51 7.05
CA LEU A 80 -6.54 9.86 6.82
C LEU A 80 -7.41 9.58 8.05
N ALA A 81 -7.07 8.59 8.86
CA ALA A 81 -7.76 8.32 10.12
C ALA A 81 -7.59 9.45 11.17
N ILE A 82 -6.52 10.23 11.07
CA ILE A 82 -6.19 11.33 11.99
C ILE A 82 -6.58 12.69 11.38
N TYR A 83 -6.27 12.88 10.10
CA TYR A 83 -6.53 14.08 9.32
C TYR A 83 -7.39 13.73 8.10
N PRO A 84 -8.74 13.77 8.21
CA PRO A 84 -9.62 13.57 7.06
C PRO A 84 -9.33 14.60 5.96
N ASP A 85 -9.05 14.11 4.75
CA ASP A 85 -8.72 14.91 3.57
C ASP A 85 -9.35 14.26 2.34
N ALA A 86 -10.35 14.90 1.78
CA ALA A 86 -11.16 14.35 0.69
C ALA A 86 -10.36 14.18 -0.63
N GLU A 87 -9.38 15.05 -0.89
CA GLU A 87 -8.56 14.95 -2.09
C GLU A 87 -7.57 13.79 -1.95
N LEU A 88 -6.93 13.64 -0.81
CA LEU A 88 -6.05 12.52 -0.52
C LEU A 88 -6.82 11.20 -0.50
N GLU A 89 -8.02 11.16 0.06
CA GLU A 89 -8.88 9.98 0.06
C GLU A 89 -9.30 9.59 -1.35
N LYS A 90 -9.63 10.55 -2.20
CA LYS A 90 -9.95 10.30 -3.60
C LYS A 90 -8.76 9.69 -4.37
N GLU A 91 -7.55 10.27 -4.20
CA GLU A 91 -6.33 9.71 -4.81
C GLU A 91 -6.07 8.29 -4.31
N TYR A 92 -6.24 8.04 -3.02
CA TYR A 92 -6.15 6.71 -2.41
C TYR A 92 -7.10 5.72 -3.09
N ASP A 93 -8.38 6.06 -3.23
CA ASP A 93 -9.39 5.20 -3.84
C ASP A 93 -9.12 4.91 -5.32
N GLU A 94 -8.59 5.88 -6.06
CA GLU A 94 -8.17 5.68 -7.46
C GLU A 94 -7.02 4.66 -7.55
N ILE A 95 -6.06 4.72 -6.64
CA ILE A 95 -4.94 3.76 -6.59
C ILE A 95 -5.45 2.37 -6.18
N VAL A 96 -6.30 2.26 -5.17
CA VAL A 96 -6.88 0.98 -4.73
C VAL A 96 -7.67 0.31 -5.87
N LYS A 97 -8.49 1.06 -6.61
CA LYS A 97 -9.20 0.55 -7.79
C LYS A 97 -8.25 0.03 -8.88
N LEU A 98 -7.14 0.73 -9.09
CA LEU A 98 -6.13 0.27 -10.04
C LEU A 98 -5.48 -1.03 -9.58
N ILE A 99 -5.12 -1.16 -8.30
CA ILE A 99 -4.59 -2.39 -7.71
C ILE A 99 -5.59 -3.54 -7.85
N ALA A 100 -6.86 -3.31 -7.51
CA ALA A 100 -7.91 -4.31 -7.64
C ALA A 100 -8.07 -4.79 -9.09
N SER A 101 -7.95 -3.89 -10.08
CA SER A 101 -8.02 -4.23 -11.50
C SER A 101 -6.85 -5.11 -11.99
N ALA A 102 -5.72 -5.10 -11.27
CA ALA A 102 -4.55 -5.92 -11.59
C ALA A 102 -4.64 -7.35 -11.03
N GLN A 103 -5.57 -7.62 -10.12
CA GLN A 103 -5.73 -8.96 -9.55
C GLN A 103 -6.16 -9.96 -10.62
N GLN A 104 -5.46 -11.08 -10.68
CA GLN A 104 -5.74 -12.14 -11.63
C GLN A 104 -6.97 -12.96 -11.23
N ALA A 105 -7.57 -13.69 -12.18
CA ALA A 105 -8.78 -14.49 -11.95
C ALA A 105 -8.65 -15.56 -10.85
N ASP A 106 -7.42 -15.98 -10.57
CA ASP A 106 -7.11 -16.93 -9.49
C ASP A 106 -6.78 -16.24 -8.16
N GLY A 107 -6.94 -14.90 -8.08
CA GLY A 107 -6.65 -14.09 -6.91
C GLY A 107 -5.21 -13.62 -6.78
N TYR A 108 -4.32 -14.02 -7.71
CA TYR A 108 -2.92 -13.58 -7.66
C TYR A 108 -2.77 -12.09 -7.92
N LEU A 109 -1.90 -11.44 -7.17
CA LEU A 109 -1.60 -10.02 -7.31
C LEU A 109 -0.09 -9.81 -7.14
N ASN A 110 0.59 -9.54 -8.25
CA ASN A 110 1.98 -9.12 -8.28
C ASN A 110 2.29 -8.56 -9.67
N THR A 111 2.83 -7.34 -9.75
CA THR A 111 3.03 -6.66 -11.02
C THR A 111 4.19 -7.25 -11.82
N PHE A 112 5.32 -7.59 -11.17
CA PHE A 112 6.49 -8.13 -11.84
C PHE A 112 6.22 -9.51 -12.42
N PHE A 113 5.68 -10.44 -11.62
CA PHE A 113 5.37 -11.81 -12.05
C PHE A 113 4.06 -11.93 -12.85
N THR A 114 3.42 -10.82 -13.17
CA THR A 114 2.31 -10.81 -14.14
C THR A 114 2.75 -10.20 -15.46
N ALA A 115 3.48 -9.06 -15.44
CA ALA A 115 3.81 -8.33 -16.66
C ALA A 115 5.22 -8.64 -17.21
N VAL A 116 6.17 -9.07 -16.37
CA VAL A 116 7.59 -9.20 -16.77
C VAL A 116 8.03 -10.66 -16.88
N LYS A 117 7.72 -11.48 -15.88
CA LYS A 117 8.18 -12.89 -15.81
C LYS A 117 7.07 -13.84 -15.31
N PRO A 118 5.98 -13.98 -16.03
CA PRO A 118 4.84 -14.80 -15.59
C PRO A 118 5.20 -16.30 -15.41
N GLU A 119 6.19 -16.78 -16.15
CA GLU A 119 6.68 -18.16 -16.07
C GLU A 119 7.50 -18.45 -14.80
N GLU A 120 7.99 -17.40 -14.12
CA GLU A 120 8.74 -17.53 -12.87
C GLU A 120 7.88 -17.36 -11.60
N ARG A 121 6.58 -17.21 -11.75
CA ARG A 121 5.63 -17.09 -10.62
C ARG A 121 5.79 -18.27 -9.65
N TRP A 122 5.96 -17.97 -8.36
CA TRP A 122 6.19 -18.93 -7.26
C TRP A 122 7.47 -19.78 -7.35
N ALA A 123 8.34 -19.53 -8.34
CA ALA A 123 9.54 -20.34 -8.56
C ALA A 123 10.63 -20.12 -7.50
N ASN A 124 10.76 -18.89 -7.00
CA ASN A 124 11.78 -18.55 -6.00
C ASN A 124 11.21 -17.62 -4.93
N LEU A 125 10.57 -18.19 -3.93
CA LEU A 125 9.96 -17.44 -2.82
C LEU A 125 10.99 -16.81 -1.88
N PHE A 126 12.23 -17.27 -1.89
CA PHE A 126 13.27 -16.77 -1.02
C PHE A 126 13.80 -15.39 -1.51
N ASP A 127 14.14 -15.27 -2.80
CA ASP A 127 14.75 -14.04 -3.33
C ASP A 127 13.77 -13.10 -4.01
N CYS A 128 12.64 -13.63 -4.51
CA CYS A 128 11.75 -12.87 -5.40
C CYS A 128 10.60 -12.14 -4.71
N HIS A 129 10.53 -12.21 -3.38
CA HIS A 129 9.67 -11.35 -2.53
C HIS A 129 8.16 -11.40 -2.83
N GLU A 130 7.64 -12.42 -3.50
CA GLU A 130 6.20 -12.50 -3.82
C GLU A 130 5.33 -12.51 -2.55
N LEU A 131 5.68 -13.37 -1.56
CA LEU A 131 4.96 -13.41 -0.28
C LEU A 131 5.18 -12.15 0.57
N TYR A 132 6.33 -11.50 0.44
CA TYR A 132 6.60 -10.23 1.09
C TYR A 132 5.68 -9.12 0.54
N CYS A 133 5.55 -9.04 -0.77
CA CYS A 133 4.63 -8.09 -1.42
C CYS A 133 3.17 -8.38 -1.02
N ALA A 134 2.76 -9.66 -1.05
CA ALA A 134 1.42 -10.07 -0.63
C ALA A 134 1.13 -9.70 0.84
N GLY A 135 2.11 -9.92 1.73
CA GLY A 135 1.99 -9.54 3.15
C GLY A 135 1.71 -8.06 3.33
N HIS A 136 2.49 -7.19 2.68
CA HIS A 136 2.26 -5.74 2.76
C HIS A 136 0.95 -5.28 2.10
N MET A 137 0.49 -5.95 1.04
CA MET A 137 -0.84 -5.67 0.47
C MET A 137 -1.95 -6.04 1.45
N ILE A 138 -1.82 -7.15 2.18
CA ILE A 138 -2.77 -7.54 3.23
C ILE A 138 -2.77 -6.52 4.36
N GLU A 139 -1.59 -6.08 4.84
CA GLU A 139 -1.48 -5.04 5.89
C GLU A 139 -2.16 -3.73 5.45
N ALA A 140 -1.90 -3.27 4.23
CA ALA A 140 -2.55 -2.08 3.67
C ALA A 140 -4.09 -2.25 3.58
N GLY A 141 -4.56 -3.43 3.16
CA GLY A 141 -5.98 -3.75 3.10
C GLY A 141 -6.65 -3.78 4.48
N VAL A 142 -5.97 -4.36 5.49
CA VAL A 142 -6.45 -4.33 6.88
C VAL A 142 -6.52 -2.90 7.41
N ALA A 143 -5.50 -2.08 7.16
CA ALA A 143 -5.52 -0.68 7.56
C ALA A 143 -6.67 0.09 6.90
N ALA A 144 -6.93 -0.13 5.61
CA ALA A 144 -8.05 0.46 4.89
C ALA A 144 -9.40 0.08 5.52
N TYR A 145 -9.57 -1.21 5.83
CA TYR A 145 -10.79 -1.71 6.44
C TYR A 145 -11.00 -1.15 7.86
N GLU A 146 -10.02 -1.30 8.73
CA GLU A 146 -10.15 -0.90 10.15
C GLU A 146 -10.21 0.61 10.34
N LEU A 147 -9.45 1.37 9.55
CA LEU A 147 -9.29 2.81 9.74
C LEU A 147 -10.25 3.64 8.87
N LEU A 148 -10.54 3.19 7.66
CA LEU A 148 -11.37 3.97 6.71
C LEU A 148 -12.72 3.31 6.44
N GLY A 149 -12.95 2.07 6.89
CA GLY A 149 -14.18 1.32 6.63
C GLY A 149 -14.33 0.85 5.19
N LYS A 150 -13.22 0.78 4.43
CA LYS A 150 -13.23 0.34 3.04
C LYS A 150 -13.23 -1.19 2.97
N THR A 151 -14.01 -1.74 2.06
CA THR A 151 -14.24 -3.20 1.93
C THR A 151 -13.82 -3.76 0.56
N GLU A 152 -13.21 -2.93 -0.28
CA GLU A 152 -12.72 -3.31 -1.61
C GLU A 152 -11.26 -3.71 -1.58
#